data_3515c5911f4d03d0f682f517035be3a8
#
_entry.id   3515c5911f4d03d0f682f517035be3a8
#
_cell.length_a   1.000
_cell.length_b   1.000
_cell.length_c   1.000
_cell.angle_alpha   90.00
_cell.angle_beta   90.00
_cell.angle_gamma   90.00
#
_symmetry.space_group_name_H-M   'P 1'
#
loop_
_entity.id
_entity.type
_entity.pdbx_description
1 polymer ?
#
loop_
_entity_poly.entity_id
_entity_poly.type
_entity_poly.pdbx_seq_one_letter_code
_entity_poly.pdbx_strand_id
1 'polypeptide(L)'
;VPESYAVLDRNIPNAIRGYRTEQELKHLMGTGVSAAAIWYMREQLNKAGFNNVKIIASSGFSPDKCRVFSLAKAPVDIIGTGSYLPSNWSDTYATADIISYNGVFQVKIGREFLFSRNKSASDKGRKL
;
A
#
# COMPACT_ATOMS: atom_id res chain seq x y z
N VAL A 1 7.72 1.33 -11.25
CA VAL A 1 8.55 0.21 -11.70
C VAL A 1 8.19 -0.09 -13.14
N PRO A 2 9.17 -0.09 -14.09
CA PRO A 2 8.87 -0.23 -15.54
C PRO A 2 8.06 -1.48 -15.91
N GLU A 3 8.34 -2.60 -15.25
CA GLU A 3 7.66 -3.88 -15.50
C GLU A 3 6.17 -3.86 -15.09
N SER A 4 5.83 -3.11 -14.05
CA SER A 4 4.43 -2.95 -13.62
C SER A 4 3.61 -2.18 -14.66
N TYR A 5 4.21 -1.20 -15.32
CA TYR A 5 3.55 -0.46 -16.40
C TYR A 5 3.28 -1.34 -17.62
N ALA A 6 4.29 -2.15 -18.02
CA ALA A 6 4.13 -3.08 -19.12
C ALA A 6 3.02 -4.12 -18.87
N VAL A 7 2.82 -4.52 -17.62
CA VAL A 7 1.73 -5.42 -17.22
C VAL A 7 0.37 -4.76 -17.41
N LEU A 8 0.21 -3.48 -17.04
CA LEU A 8 -1.04 -2.75 -17.27
C LEU A 8 -1.34 -2.60 -18.75
N ASP A 9 -0.34 -2.24 -19.55
CA ASP A 9 -0.50 -2.07 -20.99
C ASP A 9 -0.98 -3.35 -21.66
N ARG A 10 -0.46 -4.50 -21.25
CA ARG A 10 -0.88 -5.80 -21.79
C ARG A 10 -2.29 -6.21 -21.35
N ASN A 11 -2.61 -6.01 -20.09
CA ASN A 11 -3.86 -6.52 -19.50
C ASN A 11 -5.00 -5.51 -19.56
N ILE A 12 -4.69 -4.19 -19.53
CA ILE A 12 -5.69 -3.13 -19.45
C ILE A 12 -5.25 -1.89 -20.25
N PRO A 13 -5.14 -1.98 -21.58
CA PRO A 13 -4.61 -0.89 -22.40
C PRO A 13 -5.37 0.43 -22.27
N ASN A 14 -6.67 0.38 -21.99
CA ASN A 14 -7.55 1.54 -21.89
C ASN A 14 -7.69 2.08 -20.46
N ALA A 15 -7.23 1.36 -19.45
CA ALA A 15 -7.39 1.78 -18.05
C ALA A 15 -6.67 3.10 -17.76
N ILE A 16 -5.49 3.31 -18.32
CA ILE A 16 -4.68 4.51 -18.15
C ILE A 16 -5.34 5.73 -18.79
N ARG A 17 -6.02 5.56 -19.91
CA ARG A 17 -6.60 6.66 -20.69
C ARG A 17 -7.82 7.31 -20.02
N GLY A 18 -8.52 6.58 -19.15
CA GLY A 18 -9.69 7.04 -18.40
C GLY A 18 -9.36 7.80 -17.12
N TYR A 19 -8.14 7.66 -16.58
CA TYR A 19 -7.75 8.25 -15.31
C TYR A 19 -7.22 9.66 -15.48
N ARG A 20 -7.71 10.58 -14.67
CA ARG A 20 -7.43 12.01 -14.81
C ARG A 20 -6.91 12.65 -13.53
N THR A 21 -7.08 12.00 -12.39
CA THR A 21 -6.60 12.51 -11.13
C THR A 21 -5.30 11.83 -10.71
N GLU A 22 -4.43 12.56 -10.03
CA GLU A 22 -3.18 12.02 -9.47
C GLU A 22 -3.47 10.85 -8.51
N GLN A 23 -4.54 10.94 -7.73
CA GLN A 23 -4.93 9.90 -6.79
C GLN A 23 -5.34 8.60 -7.50
N GLU A 24 -6.09 8.70 -8.61
CA GLU A 24 -6.46 7.53 -9.42
C GLU A 24 -5.22 6.88 -10.04
N LEU A 25 -4.30 7.68 -10.58
CA LEU A 25 -3.02 7.20 -11.10
C LEU A 25 -2.19 6.51 -10.03
N LYS A 26 -2.16 7.04 -8.82
CA LYS A 26 -1.46 6.43 -7.69
C LYS A 26 -2.05 5.06 -7.32
N HIS A 27 -3.37 4.92 -7.36
CA HIS A 27 -4.01 3.62 -7.12
C HIS A 27 -3.81 2.64 -8.26
N LEU A 28 -3.73 3.14 -9.50
CA LEU A 28 -3.53 2.31 -10.67
C LEU A 28 -2.10 1.78 -10.78
N MET A 29 -1.10 2.65 -10.63
CA MET A 29 0.30 2.34 -10.94
C MET A 29 1.33 2.94 -9.95
N GLY A 30 0.90 3.51 -8.85
CA GLY A 30 1.80 4.07 -7.84
C GLY A 30 2.59 3.02 -7.07
N THR A 31 3.45 3.49 -6.18
CA THR A 31 4.22 2.63 -5.28
C THR A 31 3.33 1.92 -4.27
N GLY A 32 3.72 0.71 -3.86
CA GLY A 32 2.98 -0.11 -2.90
C GLY A 32 1.90 -0.96 -3.57
N VAL A 33 0.74 -1.10 -2.92
CA VAL A 33 -0.36 -1.93 -3.41
C VAL A 33 -1.18 -1.15 -4.43
N SER A 34 -0.80 -1.27 -5.69
CA SER A 34 -1.50 -0.70 -6.86
C SER A 34 -2.07 -1.80 -7.75
N ALA A 35 -3.00 -1.46 -8.64
CA ALA A 35 -3.57 -2.42 -9.58
C ALA A 35 -2.49 -3.08 -10.46
N ALA A 36 -1.51 -2.30 -10.91
CA ALA A 36 -0.36 -2.79 -11.67
C ALA A 36 0.46 -3.82 -10.89
N ALA A 37 0.73 -3.56 -9.61
CA ALA A 37 1.48 -4.48 -8.76
C ALA A 37 0.75 -5.82 -8.57
N ILE A 38 -0.58 -5.77 -8.44
CA ILE A 38 -1.40 -6.99 -8.32
C ILE A 38 -1.40 -7.80 -9.63
N TRP A 39 -1.55 -7.13 -10.79
CA TRP A 39 -1.45 -7.80 -12.07
C TRP A 39 -0.07 -8.45 -12.27
N TYR A 40 0.99 -7.73 -11.93
CA TYR A 40 2.35 -8.27 -11.99
C TYR A 40 2.50 -9.52 -11.09
N MET A 41 2.02 -9.44 -9.84
CA MET A 41 2.04 -10.58 -8.92
C MET A 41 1.29 -11.78 -9.50
N ARG A 42 0.09 -11.59 -10.07
CA ARG A 42 -0.68 -12.66 -10.71
C ARG A 42 0.08 -13.30 -11.87
N GLU A 43 0.71 -12.51 -12.69
CA GLU A 43 1.53 -13.04 -13.78
C GLU A 43 2.71 -13.88 -13.26
N GLN A 44 3.40 -13.41 -12.21
CA GLN A 44 4.50 -14.18 -11.62
C GLN A 44 4.02 -15.50 -11.01
N LEU A 45 2.91 -15.47 -10.27
CA LEU A 45 2.29 -16.68 -9.71
C LEU A 45 1.92 -17.68 -10.81
N ASN A 46 1.31 -17.21 -11.88
CA ASN A 46 0.91 -18.07 -13.00
C ASN A 46 2.13 -18.67 -13.71
N LYS A 47 3.19 -17.88 -13.94
CA LYS A 47 4.46 -18.38 -14.51
C LYS A 47 5.13 -19.44 -13.64
N ALA A 48 4.96 -19.33 -12.32
CA ALA A 48 5.47 -20.31 -11.36
C ALA A 48 4.54 -21.53 -11.16
N GLY A 49 3.43 -21.62 -11.89
CA GLY A 49 2.48 -22.72 -11.80
C GLY A 49 1.42 -22.58 -10.70
N PHE A 50 1.40 -21.46 -9.98
CA PHE A 50 0.46 -21.20 -8.86
C PHE A 50 -0.82 -20.50 -9.33
N ASN A 51 -1.49 -21.05 -10.34
CA ASN A 51 -2.67 -20.44 -10.95
C ASN A 51 -3.89 -20.34 -9.99
N ASN A 52 -3.98 -21.23 -9.01
CA ASN A 52 -5.11 -21.32 -8.09
C ASN A 52 -4.89 -20.56 -6.77
N VAL A 53 -3.71 -19.95 -6.58
CA VAL A 53 -3.43 -19.17 -5.38
C VAL A 53 -4.23 -17.88 -5.42
N LYS A 54 -5.00 -17.62 -4.34
CA LYS A 54 -5.78 -16.40 -4.19
C LYS A 54 -4.92 -15.24 -3.71
N ILE A 55 -5.26 -14.04 -4.16
CA ILE A 55 -4.57 -12.80 -3.78
C ILE A 55 -5.44 -12.02 -2.81
N ILE A 56 -4.90 -11.80 -1.61
CA ILE A 56 -5.47 -10.89 -0.63
C ILE A 56 -4.70 -9.58 -0.70
N ALA A 57 -5.39 -8.48 -1.01
CA ALA A 57 -4.81 -7.15 -1.02
C ALA A 57 -5.25 -6.33 0.19
N SER A 58 -4.29 -5.73 0.88
CA SER A 58 -4.53 -4.84 2.02
C SER A 58 -3.69 -3.56 1.85
N SER A 59 -3.93 -2.55 2.63
CA SER A 59 -3.27 -1.24 2.63
C SER A 59 -4.15 -0.12 2.06
N GLY A 60 -4.88 0.55 2.96
CA GLY A 60 -5.61 1.78 2.69
C GLY A 60 -6.66 1.67 1.57
N PHE A 61 -7.40 0.57 1.52
CA PHE A 61 -8.49 0.42 0.57
C PHE A 61 -9.67 1.30 0.98
N SER A 62 -9.79 2.44 0.31
CA SER A 62 -10.94 3.33 0.30
C SER A 62 -11.91 2.95 -0.83
N PRO A 63 -13.16 3.49 -0.85
CA PRO A 63 -14.08 3.31 -1.97
C PRO A 63 -13.46 3.68 -3.32
N ASP A 64 -12.70 4.78 -3.38
CA ASP A 64 -12.02 5.22 -4.61
C ASP A 64 -10.97 4.22 -5.07
N LYS A 65 -10.17 3.69 -4.16
CA LYS A 65 -9.18 2.67 -4.49
C LYS A 65 -9.86 1.38 -4.97
N CYS A 66 -10.94 0.97 -4.32
CA CYS A 66 -11.74 -0.17 -4.77
C CYS A 66 -12.30 0.05 -6.18
N ARG A 67 -12.82 1.25 -6.46
CA ARG A 67 -13.32 1.62 -7.79
C ARG A 67 -12.22 1.51 -8.85
N VAL A 68 -11.03 2.04 -8.60
CA VAL A 68 -9.89 1.94 -9.52
C VAL A 68 -9.49 0.49 -9.78
N PHE A 69 -9.41 -0.31 -8.73
CA PHE A 69 -9.09 -1.75 -8.84
C PHE A 69 -10.14 -2.52 -9.64
N SER A 70 -11.42 -2.20 -9.44
CA SER A 70 -12.54 -2.79 -10.20
C SER A 70 -12.46 -2.41 -11.68
N LEU A 71 -12.28 -1.13 -12.01
CA LEU A 71 -12.15 -0.67 -13.38
C LEU A 71 -10.90 -1.28 -14.07
N ALA A 72 -9.82 -1.40 -13.34
CA ALA A 72 -8.60 -2.05 -13.79
C ALA A 72 -8.71 -3.58 -13.84
N LYS A 73 -9.84 -4.16 -13.44
CA LYS A 73 -10.04 -5.62 -13.34
C LYS A 73 -8.88 -6.31 -12.62
N ALA A 74 -8.33 -5.64 -11.58
CA ALA A 74 -7.21 -6.19 -10.83
C ALA A 74 -7.59 -7.55 -10.22
N PRO A 75 -6.77 -8.60 -10.41
CA PRO A 75 -7.09 -9.95 -10.01
C PRO A 75 -6.91 -10.14 -8.49
N VAL A 76 -7.74 -9.47 -7.72
CA VAL A 76 -7.81 -9.55 -6.25
C VAL A 76 -9.02 -10.37 -5.87
N ASP A 77 -8.82 -11.37 -5.03
CA ASP A 77 -9.89 -12.21 -4.52
C ASP A 77 -10.50 -11.63 -3.23
N ILE A 78 -9.67 -11.03 -2.38
CA ILE A 78 -10.09 -10.50 -1.07
C ILE A 78 -9.42 -9.15 -0.84
N ILE A 79 -10.18 -8.18 -0.31
CA ILE A 79 -9.69 -6.87 0.10
C ILE A 79 -9.76 -6.74 1.62
N GLY A 80 -8.62 -6.38 2.24
CA GLY A 80 -8.52 -5.98 3.64
C GLY A 80 -8.66 -4.47 3.80
N THR A 81 -9.71 -4.01 4.49
CA THR A 81 -10.01 -2.58 4.66
C THR A 81 -9.73 -2.04 6.07
N GLY A 82 -8.95 -2.75 6.87
CA GLY A 82 -8.73 -2.45 8.28
C GLY A 82 -8.29 -1.02 8.60
N SER A 83 -7.58 -0.36 7.68
CA SER A 83 -7.11 1.03 7.87
C SER A 83 -8.13 2.10 7.43
N TYR A 84 -9.13 1.74 6.64
CA TYR A 84 -10.15 2.69 6.17
C TYR A 84 -11.23 2.94 7.24
N LEU A 85 -11.72 1.87 7.86
CA LEU A 85 -12.76 1.97 8.89
C LEU A 85 -12.30 2.83 10.09
N PRO A 86 -11.10 2.61 10.65
CA PRO A 86 -10.60 3.46 11.74
C PRO A 86 -10.36 4.92 11.35
N SER A 87 -10.13 5.25 10.08
CA SER A 87 -9.97 6.64 9.65
C SER A 87 -11.20 7.51 9.89
N ASN A 88 -12.39 6.88 10.01
CA ASN A 88 -13.64 7.54 10.35
C ASN A 88 -13.90 7.58 11.88
N TRP A 89 -13.05 6.93 12.67
CA TRP A 89 -13.13 6.82 14.12
C TRP A 89 -11.83 7.35 14.74
N SER A 90 -11.48 8.60 14.41
CA SER A 90 -10.20 9.23 14.74
C SER A 90 -9.85 9.17 16.22
N ASP A 91 -10.85 9.24 17.09
CA ASP A 91 -10.67 9.32 18.54
C ASP A 91 -10.28 7.98 19.20
N THR A 92 -10.44 6.87 18.47
CA THR A 92 -10.20 5.52 19.00
C THR A 92 -9.12 4.74 18.25
N TYR A 93 -8.52 5.33 17.22
CA TYR A 93 -7.54 4.67 16.38
C TYR A 93 -6.11 4.99 16.82
N ALA A 94 -5.36 3.96 17.17
CA ALA A 94 -3.94 4.06 17.47
C ALA A 94 -3.14 3.03 16.67
N THR A 95 -1.95 3.42 16.23
CA THR A 95 -0.94 2.52 15.67
C THR A 95 0.29 2.50 16.56
N ALA A 96 0.91 1.33 16.69
CA ALA A 96 2.16 1.18 17.41
C ALA A 96 3.24 0.61 16.49
N ASP A 97 4.41 1.22 16.53
CA ASP A 97 5.61 0.71 15.88
C ASP A 97 6.72 0.51 16.90
N ILE A 98 7.46 -0.59 16.79
CA ILE A 98 8.64 -0.84 17.62
C ILE A 98 9.76 0.07 17.13
N ILE A 99 10.34 0.85 18.04
CA ILE A 99 11.47 1.75 17.77
C ILE A 99 12.76 1.33 18.48
N SER A 100 12.65 0.44 19.48
CA SER A 100 13.80 -0.15 20.14
C SER A 100 13.47 -1.55 20.66
N TYR A 101 14.48 -2.40 20.70
CA TYR A 101 14.40 -3.74 21.27
C TYR A 101 15.63 -3.99 22.15
N ASN A 102 15.41 -4.36 23.41
CA ASN A 102 16.48 -4.55 24.41
C ASN A 102 17.46 -3.34 24.49
N GLY A 103 16.93 -2.12 24.42
CA GLY A 103 17.73 -0.90 24.47
C GLY A 103 18.47 -0.54 23.17
N VAL A 104 18.38 -1.35 22.13
CA VAL A 104 18.94 -1.08 20.82
C VAL A 104 17.86 -0.53 19.91
N PHE A 105 18.14 0.60 19.23
CA PHE A 105 17.22 1.19 18.27
C PHE A 105 17.07 0.29 17.04
N GLN A 106 15.85 -0.16 16.81
CA GLN A 106 15.49 -1.00 15.65
C GLN A 106 14.10 -0.60 15.18
N VAL A 107 13.95 -0.40 13.87
CA VAL A 107 12.65 -0.17 13.24
C VAL A 107 12.50 -1.06 12.01
N LYS A 108 11.27 -1.26 11.58
CA LYS A 108 11.00 -1.88 10.28
C LYS A 108 11.62 -1.05 9.16
N ILE A 109 12.11 -1.72 8.13
CA ILE A 109 12.55 -1.07 6.88
C ILE A 109 11.41 -0.20 6.34
N GLY A 110 11.70 1.06 6.02
CA GLY A 110 10.72 2.07 5.59
C GLY A 110 10.06 2.85 6.74
N ARG A 111 10.47 2.62 7.99
CA ARG A 111 9.99 3.34 9.17
C ARG A 111 11.09 4.15 9.87
N GLU A 112 12.21 4.38 9.23
CA GLU A 112 13.40 5.08 9.75
C GLU A 112 13.10 6.52 10.20
N PHE A 113 12.07 7.15 9.62
CA PHE A 113 11.61 8.48 10.02
C PHE A 113 11.16 8.56 11.49
N LEU A 114 10.81 7.42 12.12
CA LEU A 114 10.44 7.38 13.54
C LEU A 114 11.61 7.72 14.46
N PHE A 115 12.86 7.50 14.05
CA PHE A 115 14.04 7.92 14.80
C PHE A 115 14.15 9.44 14.92
N SER A 116 13.79 10.17 13.89
CA SER A 116 13.87 11.63 13.85
C SER A 116 12.84 12.28 14.81
N ARG A 117 11.68 11.67 14.98
CA ARG A 117 10.63 12.15 15.89
C ARG A 117 11.03 12.06 17.37
N ASN A 118 11.76 11.02 17.75
CA ASN A 118 12.19 10.84 19.14
C ASN A 118 13.32 11.79 19.55
N LYS A 119 14.19 12.22 18.63
CA LYS A 119 15.22 13.23 18.91
C LYS A 119 14.61 14.58 19.30
N SER A 120 13.49 14.98 18.69
CA SER A 120 12.80 16.22 19.01
C SER A 120 12.01 16.18 20.33
N ALA A 121 11.60 15.01 20.78
CA ALA A 121 10.88 14.83 22.05
C ALA A 121 11.85 14.82 23.26
N SER A 122 13.06 14.24 23.10
CA SER A 122 14.08 14.24 24.17
C SER A 122 14.70 15.61 24.40
N ASP A 123 14.75 16.48 23.39
CA ASP A 123 15.29 17.85 23.52
C ASP A 123 14.29 18.82 24.21
N LYS A 124 13.00 18.55 24.11
CA LYS A 124 11.97 19.36 24.81
C LYS A 124 11.81 19.01 26.29
N GLY A 125 12.29 17.85 26.73
CA GLY A 125 12.23 17.41 28.13
C GLY A 125 13.43 17.85 29.01
N ARG A 126 14.40 18.57 28.44
CA ARG A 126 15.63 19.02 29.13
C ARG A 126 15.70 20.52 29.41
N LYS A 127 14.56 21.19 29.39
CA LYS A 127 14.45 22.58 29.88
C LYS A 127 13.51 22.59 31.09
N LEU A 128 14.03 22.24 32.22
CA LEU A 128 13.62 22.67 33.56
C LEU A 128 14.86 23.04 34.34
#